data_1870a6383eb5c8de6178fde03041fa1c
#
_entry.id   1870a6383eb5c8de6178fde03041fa1c
#
_cell.length_a   1.000
_cell.length_b   1.000
_cell.length_c   1.000
_cell.angle_alpha   90.00
_cell.angle_beta   90.00
_cell.angle_gamma   90.00
#
_symmetry.space_group_name_H-M   'P 1'
#
loop_
_entity.id
_entity.type
_entity.pdbx_description
1 polymer ?
#
loop_
_entity_poly.entity_id
_entity_poly.type
_entity_poly.pdbx_seq_one_letter_code
_entity_poly.pdbx_strand_id
1 'polypeptide(L)'
;IFMPLSVLKSLRRECVEKLEKLLVESYRRKAGNRYSLPIEEEKTREIELVAIVSNLTQENAVKKFGIEKIYKRGIDIAKEGSLNEHDLNSKLASNIYQILENNNEKVMANWNLNITNRYSVEALAQTGKVESVIISPELSFEKIKEIGKTSIKKAILGYSRLKGMYIELPLFDKEKETLKNEEGDIFTAIKNDVGNTEIYLEKPLNILNDIKKLNELMIDEVVLEFTTETKEEVEKVLEDMKNRTGFYKAYNYERGVY
;
A
#
# COMPACT_ATOMS: atom_id res chain seq x y z
N ILE A 1 13.64 -45.47 46.22
CA ILE A 1 13.38 -45.97 44.85
C ILE A 1 14.60 -45.60 44.00
N PHE A 2 15.36 -46.60 43.54
CA PHE A 2 16.49 -46.39 42.65
C PHE A 2 16.01 -46.43 41.20
N MET A 3 16.18 -45.34 40.45
CA MET A 3 15.84 -45.29 39.04
C MET A 3 17.11 -45.26 38.21
N PRO A 4 17.32 -46.20 37.31
CA PRO A 4 18.50 -46.22 36.44
C PRO A 4 18.52 -44.96 35.54
N LEU A 5 19.74 -44.43 35.31
CA LEU A 5 19.93 -43.24 34.47
C LEU A 5 19.39 -43.41 33.02
N SER A 6 19.41 -44.63 32.49
CA SER A 6 18.84 -44.99 31.19
C SER A 6 17.36 -44.76 31.13
N VAL A 7 16.64 -45.10 32.21
CA VAL A 7 15.18 -44.89 32.29
C VAL A 7 14.83 -43.39 32.33
N LEU A 8 15.60 -42.62 33.08
CA LEU A 8 15.44 -41.16 33.13
C LEU A 8 15.70 -40.51 31.76
N LYS A 9 16.73 -40.96 31.03
CA LYS A 9 17.03 -40.49 29.69
C LYS A 9 15.91 -40.85 28.69
N SER A 10 15.35 -42.06 28.78
CA SER A 10 14.23 -42.49 27.94
C SER A 10 12.99 -41.64 28.22
N LEU A 11 12.63 -41.48 29.49
CA LEU A 11 11.48 -40.67 29.91
C LEU A 11 11.59 -39.23 29.44
N ARG A 12 12.79 -38.61 29.57
CA ARG A 12 13.03 -37.26 29.07
C ARG A 12 12.81 -37.17 27.57
N ARG A 13 13.34 -38.14 26.79
CA ARG A 13 13.16 -38.19 25.34
C ARG A 13 11.69 -38.27 24.95
N GLU A 14 10.95 -39.18 25.56
CA GLU A 14 9.51 -39.35 25.33
C GLU A 14 8.71 -38.08 25.67
N CYS A 15 9.06 -37.42 26.79
CA CYS A 15 8.39 -36.15 27.17
C CYS A 15 8.65 -35.06 26.14
N VAL A 16 9.91 -34.90 25.66
CA VAL A 16 10.26 -33.92 24.66
C VAL A 16 9.53 -34.21 23.35
N GLU A 17 9.56 -35.45 22.87
CA GLU A 17 8.87 -35.84 21.65
C GLU A 17 7.35 -35.57 21.71
N LYS A 18 6.72 -35.89 22.86
CA LYS A 18 5.30 -35.59 23.08
C LYS A 18 5.02 -34.10 23.11
N LEU A 19 5.89 -33.33 23.77
CA LEU A 19 5.77 -31.84 23.81
C LEU A 19 5.87 -31.23 22.42
N GLU A 20 6.89 -31.64 21.66
CA GLU A 20 7.08 -31.16 20.27
C GLU A 20 5.87 -31.50 19.41
N LYS A 21 5.33 -32.74 19.53
CA LYS A 21 4.16 -33.13 18.79
C LYS A 21 2.92 -32.30 19.15
N LEU A 22 2.69 -32.05 20.44
CA LEU A 22 1.57 -31.23 20.91
C LEU A 22 1.74 -29.74 20.46
N LEU A 23 2.96 -29.22 20.49
CA LEU A 23 3.24 -27.87 19.99
C LEU A 23 2.93 -27.77 18.49
N VAL A 24 3.44 -28.69 17.67
CA VAL A 24 3.15 -28.72 16.23
C VAL A 24 1.65 -28.87 15.96
N GLU A 25 0.95 -29.72 16.70
CA GLU A 25 -0.48 -29.88 16.56
C GLU A 25 -1.29 -28.65 16.95
N SER A 26 -0.85 -27.91 17.97
CA SER A 26 -1.50 -26.67 18.39
C SER A 26 -1.45 -25.56 17.31
N TYR A 27 -0.42 -25.58 16.47
CA TYR A 27 -0.28 -24.64 15.34
C TYR A 27 -0.95 -25.13 14.04
N ARG A 28 -1.40 -26.40 13.98
CA ARG A 28 -2.13 -26.91 12.82
C ARG A 28 -3.48 -26.24 12.70
N ARG A 29 -3.63 -25.44 11.67
CA ARG A 29 -4.93 -24.86 11.30
C ARG A 29 -5.84 -25.99 10.81
N LYS A 30 -7.07 -26.06 11.31
CA LYS A 30 -8.11 -26.90 10.71
C LYS A 30 -8.40 -26.36 9.32
N ALA A 31 -8.48 -27.25 8.32
CA ALA A 31 -8.95 -26.84 7.01
C ALA A 31 -10.35 -26.25 7.17
N GLY A 32 -10.48 -24.96 6.86
CA GLY A 32 -11.78 -24.30 6.78
C GLY A 32 -12.54 -24.74 5.54
N ASN A 33 -13.79 -24.34 5.43
CA ASN A 33 -14.55 -24.49 4.20
C ASN A 33 -13.82 -23.79 3.06
N ARG A 34 -13.83 -24.39 1.86
CA ARG A 34 -13.31 -23.73 0.67
C ARG A 34 -14.08 -22.42 0.48
N TYR A 35 -13.36 -21.33 0.50
CA TYR A 35 -13.94 -20.03 0.20
C TYR A 35 -14.25 -19.97 -1.30
N SER A 36 -15.54 -19.86 -1.64
CA SER A 36 -15.96 -19.57 -3.01
C SER A 36 -15.97 -18.05 -3.21
N LEU A 37 -15.20 -17.59 -4.17
CA LEU A 37 -15.21 -16.18 -4.53
C LEU A 37 -16.57 -15.81 -5.14
N PRO A 38 -17.21 -14.71 -4.73
CA PRO A 38 -18.47 -14.29 -5.31
C PRO A 38 -18.27 -13.99 -6.80
N ILE A 39 -19.20 -14.47 -7.63
CA ILE A 39 -19.29 -14.16 -9.05
C ILE A 39 -20.24 -12.96 -9.15
N GLU A 40 -19.73 -11.78 -9.44
CA GLU A 40 -20.57 -10.60 -9.63
C GLU A 40 -20.71 -10.25 -11.12
N GLU A 41 -21.87 -9.70 -11.49
CA GLU A 41 -22.17 -9.22 -12.83
C GLU A 41 -21.38 -7.96 -13.19
N GLU A 42 -21.05 -7.80 -14.47
CA GLU A 42 -20.34 -6.62 -15.01
C GLU A 42 -21.19 -5.35 -14.86
N LYS A 43 -20.74 -4.42 -14.04
CA LYS A 43 -21.19 -3.02 -14.09
C LYS A 43 -20.02 -2.15 -14.51
N THR A 44 -20.16 -1.45 -15.62
CA THR A 44 -19.26 -0.36 -16.00
C THR A 44 -19.39 0.73 -14.94
N ARG A 45 -18.30 0.99 -14.21
CA ARG A 45 -18.21 2.10 -13.24
C ARG A 45 -17.32 3.17 -13.84
N GLU A 46 -17.64 4.43 -13.61
CA GLU A 46 -16.69 5.52 -13.85
C GLU A 46 -15.55 5.41 -12.85
N ILE A 47 -14.32 5.58 -13.33
CA ILE A 47 -13.12 5.58 -12.48
C ILE A 47 -13.13 6.85 -11.63
N GLU A 48 -13.09 6.70 -10.32
CA GLU A 48 -12.99 7.80 -9.36
C GLU A 48 -11.53 8.22 -9.17
N LEU A 49 -11.26 9.52 -9.14
CA LEU A 49 -9.94 10.05 -8.82
C LEU A 49 -9.81 10.27 -7.31
N VAL A 50 -8.72 9.79 -6.76
CA VAL A 50 -8.36 9.94 -5.34
C VAL A 50 -7.02 10.64 -5.26
N ALA A 51 -6.88 11.63 -4.40
CA ALA A 51 -5.62 12.30 -4.17
C ALA A 51 -5.05 12.04 -2.77
N ILE A 52 -3.74 11.83 -2.70
CA ILE A 52 -2.98 11.83 -1.46
C ILE A 52 -2.06 13.06 -1.53
N VAL A 53 -2.14 13.94 -0.54
CA VAL A 53 -1.42 15.22 -0.52
C VAL A 53 -0.62 15.40 0.76
N SER A 54 0.50 16.10 0.68
CA SER A 54 1.43 16.34 1.79
C SER A 54 1.25 17.73 2.42
N ASN A 55 0.59 18.67 1.73
CA ASN A 55 0.42 20.03 2.22
C ASN A 55 -0.83 20.71 1.64
N LEU A 56 -1.20 21.85 2.25
CA LEU A 56 -2.38 22.63 1.88
C LEU A 56 -2.34 23.16 0.44
N THR A 57 -1.15 23.45 -0.07
CA THR A 57 -0.99 23.99 -1.44
C THR A 57 -1.35 22.96 -2.48
N GLN A 58 -0.91 21.70 -2.28
CA GLN A 58 -1.28 20.55 -3.11
C GLN A 58 -2.78 20.25 -2.97
N GLU A 59 -3.33 20.27 -1.75
CA GLU A 59 -4.76 20.09 -1.49
C GLU A 59 -5.61 21.07 -2.29
N ASN A 60 -5.25 22.35 -2.26
CA ASN A 60 -5.97 23.40 -3.00
C ASN A 60 -5.90 23.17 -4.53
N ALA A 61 -4.76 22.74 -5.04
CA ALA A 61 -4.59 22.44 -6.47
C ALA A 61 -5.49 21.28 -6.92
N VAL A 62 -5.53 20.16 -6.18
CA VAL A 62 -6.37 19.01 -6.52
C VAL A 62 -7.87 19.31 -6.37
N LYS A 63 -8.27 20.10 -5.36
CA LYS A 63 -9.66 20.56 -5.18
C LYS A 63 -10.13 21.43 -6.34
N LYS A 64 -9.27 22.36 -6.78
CA LYS A 64 -9.57 23.24 -7.93
C LYS A 64 -9.81 22.42 -9.21
N PHE A 65 -9.15 21.27 -9.34
CA PHE A 65 -9.33 20.37 -10.46
C PHE A 65 -10.62 19.52 -10.36
N GLY A 66 -11.29 19.49 -9.21
CA GLY A 66 -12.55 18.79 -8.96
C GLY A 66 -12.37 17.40 -8.33
N ILE A 67 -11.20 17.11 -7.75
CA ILE A 67 -10.99 15.87 -6.99
C ILE A 67 -11.56 16.07 -5.58
N GLU A 68 -12.55 15.25 -5.20
CA GLU A 68 -13.25 15.37 -3.91
C GLU A 68 -12.67 14.43 -2.84
N LYS A 69 -12.27 13.21 -3.24
CA LYS A 69 -11.70 12.21 -2.32
C LYS A 69 -10.20 12.50 -2.11
N ILE A 70 -9.88 13.11 -0.97
CA ILE A 70 -8.52 13.58 -0.66
C ILE A 70 -8.09 13.06 0.71
N TYR A 71 -6.91 12.44 0.77
CA TYR A 71 -6.23 12.04 2.00
C TYR A 71 -5.00 12.91 2.25
N LYS A 72 -4.84 13.36 3.50
CA LYS A 72 -3.76 14.25 3.92
C LYS A 72 -2.73 13.49 4.74
N ARG A 73 -1.47 13.56 4.34
CA ARG A 73 -0.38 12.99 5.13
C ARG A 73 -0.29 13.67 6.51
N GLY A 74 -0.09 12.87 7.56
CA GLY A 74 -0.03 13.34 8.94
C GLY A 74 -1.39 13.67 9.57
N ILE A 75 -2.50 13.53 8.85
CA ILE A 75 -3.88 13.70 9.35
C ILE A 75 -4.71 12.44 9.07
N ASP A 76 -4.91 12.12 7.78
CA ASP A 76 -5.70 10.96 7.36
C ASP A 76 -4.82 9.70 7.17
N ILE A 77 -3.50 9.88 7.16
CA ILE A 77 -2.49 8.83 7.03
C ILE A 77 -1.55 8.95 8.22
N ALA A 78 -1.39 7.85 8.97
CA ALA A 78 -0.47 7.78 10.09
C ALA A 78 0.96 8.13 9.69
N LYS A 79 1.67 8.82 10.57
CA LYS A 79 3.10 9.09 10.37
C LYS A 79 3.88 7.78 10.49
N GLU A 80 4.69 7.48 9.52
CA GLU A 80 5.54 6.30 9.52
C GLU A 80 6.50 6.34 10.72
N GLY A 81 6.53 5.26 11.50
CA GLY A 81 7.31 5.17 12.74
C GLY A 81 6.60 5.68 14.00
N SER A 82 5.37 6.16 13.92
CA SER A 82 4.58 6.61 15.06
C SER A 82 3.52 5.57 15.46
N LEU A 83 3.43 5.27 16.76
CA LEU A 83 2.40 4.41 17.37
C LEU A 83 1.43 5.23 18.24
N ASN A 84 1.14 6.47 17.86
CA ASN A 84 0.21 7.32 18.59
C ASN A 84 -1.26 6.91 18.35
N GLU A 85 -2.17 7.22 19.28
CA GLU A 85 -3.62 6.96 19.15
C GLU A 85 -4.22 7.55 17.86
N HIS A 86 -3.71 8.66 17.36
CA HIS A 86 -4.12 9.25 16.07
C HIS A 86 -3.87 8.33 14.89
N ASP A 87 -2.89 7.43 14.98
CA ASP A 87 -2.55 6.50 13.91
C ASP A 87 -3.61 5.41 13.75
N LEU A 88 -4.37 5.10 14.80
CA LEU A 88 -5.46 4.12 14.80
C LEU A 88 -6.74 4.62 14.12
N ASN A 89 -6.88 5.92 13.97
CA ASN A 89 -8.04 6.55 13.32
C ASN A 89 -7.75 7.04 11.90
N SER A 90 -6.66 6.54 11.31
CA SER A 90 -6.31 6.88 9.93
C SER A 90 -7.39 6.43 8.96
N LYS A 91 -7.76 7.28 8.03
CA LYS A 91 -8.70 6.95 6.94
C LYS A 91 -8.04 6.16 5.81
N LEU A 92 -6.72 6.31 5.67
CA LEU A 92 -5.88 5.52 4.77
C LEU A 92 -4.92 4.68 5.62
N ALA A 93 -5.22 3.40 5.76
CA ALA A 93 -4.49 2.46 6.61
C ALA A 93 -3.26 1.88 5.92
N SER A 94 -2.09 2.05 6.51
CA SER A 94 -0.81 1.56 5.97
C SER A 94 -0.36 0.22 6.59
N ASN A 95 -1.07 -0.29 7.59
CA ASN A 95 -0.83 -1.60 8.18
C ASN A 95 -2.13 -2.23 8.68
N ILE A 96 -2.08 -3.54 8.92
CA ILE A 96 -3.26 -4.33 9.31
C ILE A 96 -3.83 -3.92 10.67
N TYR A 97 -2.98 -3.49 11.60
CA TYR A 97 -3.39 -3.06 12.93
C TYR A 97 -4.30 -1.83 12.85
N GLN A 98 -3.98 -0.85 12.01
CA GLN A 98 -4.82 0.32 11.77
C GLN A 98 -6.20 -0.05 11.21
N ILE A 99 -6.33 -1.14 10.48
CA ILE A 99 -7.63 -1.64 10.00
C ILE A 99 -8.39 -2.30 11.15
N LEU A 100 -7.75 -3.21 11.88
CA LEU A 100 -8.43 -4.01 12.90
C LEU A 100 -8.86 -3.18 14.11
N GLU A 101 -8.03 -2.23 14.54
CA GLU A 101 -8.29 -1.38 15.70
C GLU A 101 -9.08 -0.10 15.37
N ASN A 102 -9.30 0.21 14.09
CA ASN A 102 -10.13 1.34 13.71
C ASN A 102 -11.58 1.10 14.13
N ASN A 103 -12.09 1.99 14.98
CA ASN A 103 -13.46 1.94 15.51
C ASN A 103 -14.44 2.89 14.78
N ASN A 104 -13.96 3.65 13.83
CA ASN A 104 -14.72 4.67 13.12
C ASN A 104 -15.27 4.16 11.78
N GLU A 105 -15.12 4.96 10.75
CA GLU A 105 -15.59 4.68 9.39
C GLU A 105 -14.72 3.63 8.71
N LYS A 106 -15.20 3.10 7.58
CA LYS A 106 -14.40 2.24 6.71
C LYS A 106 -13.19 3.01 6.19
N VAL A 107 -12.07 2.31 6.07
CA VAL A 107 -10.79 2.85 5.61
C VAL A 107 -10.47 2.41 4.19
N MET A 108 -9.64 3.19 3.50
CA MET A 108 -8.92 2.73 2.32
C MET A 108 -7.63 2.03 2.77
N ALA A 109 -7.36 0.84 2.25
CA ALA A 109 -6.12 0.12 2.51
C ALA A 109 -5.00 0.60 1.57
N ASN A 110 -3.92 1.13 2.14
CA ASN A 110 -2.82 1.72 1.40
C ASN A 110 -1.96 0.63 0.70
N TRP A 111 -1.22 1.01 -0.33
CA TRP A 111 -0.30 0.14 -1.08
C TRP A 111 0.80 -0.51 -0.22
N ASN A 112 1.15 0.08 0.93
CA ASN A 112 2.08 -0.50 1.92
C ASN A 112 1.63 -1.88 2.45
N LEU A 113 0.34 -2.20 2.38
CA LEU A 113 -0.19 -3.53 2.74
C LEU A 113 0.17 -4.61 1.74
N ASN A 114 0.78 -4.23 0.62
CA ASN A 114 1.26 -5.12 -0.44
C ASN A 114 0.20 -6.14 -0.90
N ILE A 115 -0.97 -5.64 -1.27
CA ILE A 115 -2.10 -6.44 -1.76
C ILE A 115 -1.82 -6.89 -3.19
N THR A 116 -1.55 -8.17 -3.38
CA THR A 116 -1.08 -8.74 -4.64
C THR A 116 -2.02 -9.75 -5.30
N ASN A 117 -3.13 -10.10 -4.64
CA ASN A 117 -4.05 -11.10 -5.17
C ASN A 117 -5.48 -10.90 -4.65
N ARG A 118 -6.44 -11.52 -5.34
CA ARG A 118 -7.86 -11.44 -5.01
C ARG A 118 -8.18 -11.92 -3.59
N TYR A 119 -7.53 -12.98 -3.11
CA TYR A 119 -7.81 -13.52 -1.78
C TYR A 119 -7.47 -12.52 -0.67
N SER A 120 -6.38 -11.76 -0.82
CA SER A 120 -6.03 -10.68 0.11
C SER A 120 -7.08 -9.57 0.12
N VAL A 121 -7.59 -9.18 -1.06
CA VAL A 121 -8.67 -8.19 -1.16
C VAL A 121 -9.93 -8.68 -0.44
N GLU A 122 -10.37 -9.91 -0.71
CA GLU A 122 -11.57 -10.47 -0.10
C GLU A 122 -11.41 -10.72 1.42
N ALA A 123 -10.20 -11.05 1.88
CA ALA A 123 -9.92 -11.15 3.31
C ALA A 123 -10.08 -9.80 4.02
N LEU A 124 -9.63 -8.71 3.40
CA LEU A 124 -9.85 -7.37 3.92
C LEU A 124 -11.33 -6.97 3.85
N ALA A 125 -12.02 -7.31 2.78
CA ALA A 125 -13.47 -7.06 2.64
C ALA A 125 -14.28 -7.73 3.77
N GLN A 126 -13.91 -8.96 4.17
CA GLN A 126 -14.57 -9.71 5.25
C GLN A 126 -14.44 -9.04 6.64
N THR A 127 -13.45 -8.18 6.84
CA THR A 127 -13.37 -7.41 8.11
C THR A 127 -14.54 -6.44 8.28
N GLY A 128 -15.22 -6.08 7.20
CA GLY A 128 -16.26 -5.07 7.16
C GLY A 128 -15.74 -3.63 7.36
N LYS A 129 -14.43 -3.46 7.55
CA LYS A 129 -13.77 -2.19 7.91
C LYS A 129 -13.06 -1.51 6.73
N VAL A 130 -12.96 -2.17 5.57
CA VAL A 130 -12.27 -1.65 4.39
C VAL A 130 -13.28 -1.35 3.29
N GLU A 131 -13.20 -0.16 2.69
CA GLU A 131 -14.04 0.24 1.55
C GLU A 131 -13.34 0.04 0.20
N SER A 132 -12.03 0.27 0.17
CA SER A 132 -11.21 0.12 -1.03
C SER A 132 -9.76 -0.25 -0.69
N VAL A 133 -9.06 -0.83 -1.66
CA VAL A 133 -7.65 -1.24 -1.51
C VAL A 133 -6.81 -0.69 -2.66
N ILE A 134 -5.66 -0.13 -2.35
CA ILE A 134 -4.66 0.20 -3.37
C ILE A 134 -3.84 -1.07 -3.63
N ILE A 135 -3.96 -1.60 -4.84
CA ILE A 135 -3.21 -2.78 -5.28
C ILE A 135 -1.73 -2.45 -5.33
N SER A 136 -0.89 -3.42 -4.95
CA SER A 136 0.56 -3.23 -4.91
C SER A 136 1.12 -2.75 -6.26
N PRO A 137 1.94 -1.68 -6.26
CA PRO A 137 2.60 -1.19 -7.47
C PRO A 137 3.72 -2.12 -7.97
N GLU A 138 3.97 -3.22 -7.28
CA GLU A 138 4.93 -4.25 -7.70
C GLU A 138 4.33 -5.24 -8.70
N LEU A 139 3.01 -5.28 -8.87
CA LEU A 139 2.35 -6.15 -9.85
C LEU A 139 2.41 -5.57 -11.26
N SER A 140 2.51 -6.48 -12.25
CA SER A 140 2.27 -6.10 -13.65
C SER A 140 0.78 -5.86 -13.91
N PHE A 141 0.47 -5.10 -14.97
CA PHE A 141 -0.91 -4.92 -15.43
C PHE A 141 -1.62 -6.25 -15.67
N GLU A 142 -0.92 -7.25 -16.20
CA GLU A 142 -1.47 -8.58 -16.42
C GLU A 142 -1.91 -9.22 -15.10
N LYS A 143 -1.08 -9.16 -14.06
CA LYS A 143 -1.40 -9.68 -12.73
C LYS A 143 -2.53 -8.92 -12.05
N ILE A 144 -2.59 -7.59 -12.22
CA ILE A 144 -3.71 -6.79 -11.72
C ILE A 144 -5.02 -7.20 -12.40
N LYS A 145 -4.99 -7.47 -13.71
CA LYS A 145 -6.15 -7.97 -14.47
C LYS A 145 -6.62 -9.34 -13.97
N GLU A 146 -5.69 -10.25 -13.62
CA GLU A 146 -6.00 -11.57 -13.05
C GLU A 146 -6.74 -11.48 -11.69
N ILE A 147 -6.56 -10.41 -10.92
CA ILE A 147 -7.33 -10.19 -9.68
C ILE A 147 -8.83 -10.15 -9.98
N GLY A 148 -9.20 -9.64 -11.15
CA GLY A 148 -10.59 -9.56 -11.58
C GLY A 148 -11.41 -8.62 -10.70
N LYS A 149 -12.72 -8.85 -10.66
CA LYS A 149 -13.66 -8.09 -9.86
C LYS A 149 -13.62 -8.51 -8.39
N THR A 150 -13.83 -7.59 -7.48
CA THR A 150 -13.71 -7.80 -6.02
C THR A 150 -14.92 -7.23 -5.29
N SER A 151 -15.16 -7.70 -4.05
CA SER A 151 -16.29 -7.28 -3.20
C SER A 151 -16.17 -5.83 -2.72
N ILE A 152 -14.94 -5.28 -2.66
CA ILE A 152 -14.66 -3.88 -2.35
C ILE A 152 -13.93 -3.23 -3.51
N LYS A 153 -13.88 -1.89 -3.54
CA LYS A 153 -13.23 -1.14 -4.62
C LYS A 153 -11.74 -1.46 -4.72
N LYS A 154 -11.24 -1.53 -5.95
CA LYS A 154 -9.81 -1.62 -6.27
C LYS A 154 -9.31 -0.29 -6.77
N ALA A 155 -8.22 0.17 -6.18
CA ALA A 155 -7.48 1.33 -6.60
C ALA A 155 -6.10 0.95 -7.15
N ILE A 156 -5.55 1.80 -8.02
CA ILE A 156 -4.18 1.70 -8.53
C ILE A 156 -3.48 3.05 -8.36
N LEU A 157 -2.18 3.05 -8.11
CA LEU A 157 -1.40 4.28 -8.19
C LEU A 157 -1.28 4.71 -9.65
N GLY A 158 -1.92 5.84 -9.99
CA GLY A 158 -1.83 6.44 -11.32
C GLY A 158 -0.66 7.41 -11.45
N TYR A 159 -0.38 8.13 -10.35
CA TYR A 159 0.76 9.00 -10.21
C TYR A 159 1.33 8.90 -8.80
N SER A 160 2.64 8.71 -8.69
CA SER A 160 3.35 8.76 -7.41
C SER A 160 4.85 8.92 -7.61
N ARG A 161 5.49 9.80 -6.84
CA ARG A 161 6.93 9.77 -6.68
C ARG A 161 7.25 8.67 -5.67
N LEU A 162 7.57 7.48 -6.17
CA LEU A 162 7.78 6.30 -5.35
C LEU A 162 8.92 6.50 -4.36
N LYS A 163 8.66 6.15 -3.09
CA LYS A 163 9.69 6.09 -2.06
C LYS A 163 10.49 4.81 -2.24
N GLY A 164 11.78 4.97 -2.57
CA GLY A 164 12.71 3.85 -2.76
C GLY A 164 13.37 3.39 -1.48
N MET A 165 13.50 4.28 -0.46
CA MET A 165 14.15 3.95 0.81
C MET A 165 13.62 4.80 1.96
N TYR A 166 13.55 4.18 3.13
CA TYR A 166 13.26 4.82 4.41
C TYR A 166 14.37 4.48 5.41
N ILE A 167 14.91 5.49 6.10
CA ILE A 167 16.02 5.34 7.02
C ILE A 167 15.65 6.02 8.34
N GLU A 168 15.63 5.27 9.43
CA GLU A 168 15.28 5.76 10.77
C GLU A 168 16.37 6.63 11.42
N LEU A 169 17.09 7.38 10.60
CA LEU A 169 18.15 8.31 11.02
C LEU A 169 18.14 9.54 10.11
N PRO A 170 18.48 10.73 10.64
CA PRO A 170 18.74 11.89 9.82
C PRO A 170 20.11 11.73 9.13
N LEU A 171 20.12 11.58 7.81
CA LEU A 171 21.38 11.48 7.05
C LEU A 171 22.01 12.86 6.73
N PHE A 172 21.24 13.93 6.88
CA PHE A 172 21.66 15.31 6.56
C PHE A 172 20.91 16.32 7.43
N ASP A 173 21.44 17.53 7.54
CA ASP A 173 20.86 18.60 8.38
C ASP A 173 19.73 19.34 7.70
N LYS A 174 19.76 19.45 6.36
CA LYS A 174 18.76 20.15 5.57
C LYS A 174 17.44 19.36 5.50
N GLU A 175 16.34 20.05 5.23
CA GLU A 175 15.04 19.41 5.03
C GLU A 175 14.96 18.58 3.74
N LYS A 176 15.72 19.01 2.70
CA LYS A 176 15.75 18.36 1.38
C LYS A 176 17.17 18.37 0.83
N GLU A 177 17.59 17.25 0.26
CA GLU A 177 18.88 17.05 -0.41
C GLU A 177 18.70 16.25 -1.70
N THR A 178 19.62 16.44 -2.65
CA THR A 178 19.68 15.65 -3.88
C THR A 178 20.83 14.66 -3.76
N LEU A 179 20.53 13.38 -3.90
CA LEU A 179 21.50 12.29 -3.87
C LEU A 179 21.73 11.76 -5.29
N LYS A 180 22.92 11.23 -5.52
CA LYS A 180 23.31 10.61 -6.79
C LYS A 180 24.04 9.30 -6.51
N ASN A 181 23.64 8.22 -7.18
CA ASN A 181 24.36 6.95 -7.09
C ASN A 181 25.57 6.93 -8.05
N GLU A 182 26.34 5.85 -8.01
CA GLU A 182 27.54 5.66 -8.87
C GLU A 182 27.16 5.57 -10.36
N GLU A 183 25.95 5.11 -10.68
CA GLU A 183 25.41 4.98 -12.03
C GLU A 183 24.91 6.31 -12.60
N GLY A 184 24.81 7.33 -11.75
CA GLY A 184 24.38 8.67 -12.11
C GLY A 184 22.91 8.96 -11.92
N ASP A 185 22.12 8.02 -11.37
CA ASP A 185 20.71 8.24 -11.05
C ASP A 185 20.58 9.25 -9.92
N ILE A 186 19.57 10.09 -10.04
CA ILE A 186 19.26 11.15 -9.09
C ILE A 186 18.10 10.71 -8.21
N PHE A 187 18.19 11.05 -6.92
CA PHE A 187 17.16 10.80 -5.93
C PHE A 187 16.91 12.06 -5.13
N THR A 188 15.68 12.23 -4.68
CA THR A 188 15.33 13.30 -3.73
C THR A 188 15.23 12.71 -2.34
N ALA A 189 16.10 13.16 -1.44
CA ALA A 189 16.02 12.79 -0.03
C ALA A 189 15.38 13.92 0.76
N ILE A 190 14.44 13.59 1.63
CA ILE A 190 13.78 14.55 2.52
C ILE A 190 13.88 14.05 3.97
N LYS A 191 13.96 15.00 4.88
CA LYS A 191 13.82 14.75 6.31
C LYS A 191 12.34 14.90 6.67
N ASN A 192 11.73 13.82 7.17
CA ASN A 192 10.33 13.87 7.56
C ASN A 192 10.14 14.51 8.94
N ASP A 193 8.89 14.73 9.34
CA ASP A 193 8.52 15.42 10.59
C ASP A 193 9.04 14.74 11.86
N VAL A 194 9.35 13.44 11.82
CA VAL A 194 9.93 12.69 12.96
C VAL A 194 11.45 12.65 12.93
N GLY A 195 12.08 13.29 11.94
CA GLY A 195 13.52 13.41 11.80
C GLY A 195 14.17 12.26 11.02
N ASN A 196 13.42 11.36 10.43
CA ASN A 196 13.91 10.25 9.62
C ASN A 196 14.12 10.68 8.15
N THR A 197 14.90 9.92 7.40
CA THR A 197 15.19 10.22 6.00
C THR A 197 14.34 9.37 5.07
N GLU A 198 13.64 10.01 4.15
CA GLU A 198 12.92 9.35 3.05
C GLU A 198 13.59 9.67 1.72
N ILE A 199 13.88 8.65 0.92
CA ILE A 199 14.52 8.79 -0.39
C ILE A 199 13.52 8.43 -1.47
N TYR A 200 13.27 9.37 -2.37
CA TYR A 200 12.31 9.27 -3.46
C TYR A 200 13.02 9.16 -4.81
N LEU A 201 12.45 8.36 -5.71
CA LEU A 201 12.90 8.27 -7.10
C LEU A 201 12.72 9.62 -7.80
N GLU A 202 13.66 10.00 -8.68
CA GLU A 202 13.59 11.26 -9.42
C GLU A 202 12.36 11.31 -10.34
N LYS A 203 12.17 10.25 -11.13
CA LYS A 203 11.05 10.17 -12.06
C LYS A 203 9.85 9.54 -11.37
N PRO A 204 8.71 10.23 -11.26
CA PRO A 204 7.52 9.61 -10.68
C PRO A 204 6.96 8.50 -11.57
N LEU A 205 6.25 7.55 -10.95
CA LEU A 205 5.29 6.72 -11.64
C LEU A 205 4.25 7.63 -12.27
N ASN A 206 3.92 7.43 -13.54
CA ASN A 206 2.83 8.14 -14.21
C ASN A 206 2.25 7.29 -15.33
N ILE A 207 1.03 6.80 -15.13
CA ILE A 207 0.25 6.00 -16.09
C ILE A 207 -1.06 6.68 -16.49
N LEU A 208 -1.21 7.95 -16.15
CA LEU A 208 -2.47 8.69 -16.33
C LEU A 208 -2.87 8.92 -17.78
N ASN A 209 -1.93 8.78 -18.71
CA ASN A 209 -2.20 8.95 -20.15
C ASN A 209 -2.96 7.77 -20.77
N ASP A 210 -3.00 6.61 -20.11
CA ASP A 210 -3.60 5.37 -20.63
C ASP A 210 -4.85 4.95 -19.85
N ILE A 211 -5.84 5.85 -19.80
CA ILE A 211 -7.12 5.60 -19.10
C ILE A 211 -7.86 4.39 -19.70
N LYS A 212 -7.68 4.10 -21.00
CA LYS A 212 -8.32 2.93 -21.63
C LYS A 212 -7.80 1.63 -21.00
N LYS A 213 -6.49 1.54 -20.80
CA LYS A 213 -5.86 0.39 -20.13
C LYS A 213 -6.36 0.22 -18.70
N LEU A 214 -6.54 1.32 -17.96
CA LEU A 214 -7.08 1.29 -16.61
C LEU A 214 -8.50 0.72 -16.55
N ASN A 215 -9.36 1.04 -17.53
CA ASN A 215 -10.69 0.45 -17.64
C ASN A 215 -10.65 -1.07 -17.85
N GLU A 216 -9.70 -1.56 -18.67
CA GLU A 216 -9.52 -3.01 -18.91
C GLU A 216 -9.08 -3.79 -17.67
N LEU A 217 -8.48 -3.11 -16.67
CA LEU A 217 -8.03 -3.70 -15.41
C LEU A 217 -9.16 -3.84 -14.36
N MET A 218 -10.37 -3.40 -14.68
CA MET A 218 -11.50 -3.37 -13.75
C MET A 218 -11.17 -2.59 -12.46
N ILE A 219 -10.50 -1.44 -12.60
CA ILE A 219 -10.14 -0.54 -11.50
C ILE A 219 -11.30 0.41 -11.23
N ASP A 220 -11.62 0.61 -9.96
CA ASP A 220 -12.67 1.53 -9.50
C ASP A 220 -12.11 2.92 -9.19
N GLU A 221 -10.85 3.00 -8.73
CA GLU A 221 -10.22 4.24 -8.27
C GLU A 221 -8.79 4.37 -8.79
N VAL A 222 -8.40 5.60 -9.16
CA VAL A 222 -7.02 5.94 -9.54
C VAL A 222 -6.47 6.95 -8.54
N VAL A 223 -5.37 6.60 -7.89
CA VAL A 223 -4.75 7.40 -6.83
C VAL A 223 -3.61 8.24 -7.41
N LEU A 224 -3.68 9.53 -7.14
CA LEU A 224 -2.61 10.50 -7.41
C LEU A 224 -1.95 10.85 -6.08
N GLU A 225 -0.72 10.39 -5.87
CA GLU A 225 0.02 10.61 -4.65
C GLU A 225 1.08 11.70 -4.85
N PHE A 226 0.85 12.86 -4.26
CA PHE A 226 1.78 13.99 -4.29
C PHE A 226 2.57 14.05 -2.99
N THR A 227 3.91 14.12 -3.12
CA THR A 227 4.84 14.11 -1.99
C THR A 227 5.65 15.40 -1.92
N THR A 228 6.58 15.57 -2.86
CA THR A 228 7.53 16.69 -2.91
C THR A 228 7.21 17.71 -4.01
N GLU A 229 6.14 17.49 -4.75
CA GLU A 229 5.71 18.32 -5.88
C GLU A 229 5.30 19.70 -5.42
N THR A 230 5.71 20.72 -6.18
CA THR A 230 5.22 22.08 -6.04
C THR A 230 3.79 22.19 -6.57
N LYS A 231 3.13 23.30 -6.29
CA LYS A 231 1.79 23.58 -6.82
C LYS A 231 1.75 23.49 -8.35
N GLU A 232 2.73 24.11 -9.00
CA GLU A 232 2.86 24.16 -10.46
C GLU A 232 3.05 22.76 -11.06
N GLU A 233 3.84 21.91 -10.39
CA GLU A 233 4.03 20.52 -10.79
C GLU A 233 2.72 19.71 -10.63
N VAL A 234 1.97 19.90 -9.54
CA VAL A 234 0.66 19.25 -9.33
C VAL A 234 -0.33 19.70 -10.42
N GLU A 235 -0.48 21.02 -10.64
CA GLU A 235 -1.37 21.56 -11.67
C GLU A 235 -1.00 21.01 -13.06
N LYS A 236 0.29 20.94 -13.38
CA LYS A 236 0.78 20.35 -14.64
C LYS A 236 0.40 18.88 -14.80
N VAL A 237 0.60 18.05 -13.76
CA VAL A 237 0.23 16.62 -13.80
C VAL A 237 -1.27 16.46 -14.06
N LEU A 238 -2.10 17.28 -13.42
CA LEU A 238 -3.55 17.26 -13.57
C LEU A 238 -4.00 17.70 -14.98
N GLU A 239 -3.35 18.74 -15.53
CA GLU A 239 -3.59 19.21 -16.90
C GLU A 239 -3.15 18.17 -17.93
N ASP A 240 -1.96 17.58 -17.76
CA ASP A 240 -1.44 16.53 -18.63
C ASP A 240 -2.38 15.32 -18.63
N MET A 241 -2.90 14.91 -17.47
CA MET A 241 -3.91 13.85 -17.36
C MET A 241 -5.17 14.20 -18.17
N LYS A 242 -5.72 15.41 -17.99
CA LYS A 242 -6.93 15.86 -18.70
C LYS A 242 -6.73 15.87 -20.21
N ASN A 243 -5.57 16.31 -20.67
CA ASN A 243 -5.23 16.42 -22.08
C ASN A 243 -4.67 15.10 -22.66
N ARG A 244 -4.44 14.08 -21.83
CA ARG A 244 -3.77 12.81 -22.19
C ARG A 244 -2.38 13.04 -22.78
N THR A 245 -1.66 13.99 -22.20
CA THR A 245 -0.28 14.38 -22.54
C THR A 245 0.67 14.06 -21.39
N GLY A 246 1.91 14.51 -21.50
CA GLY A 246 2.91 14.30 -20.47
C GLY A 246 3.71 13.01 -20.66
N PHE A 247 4.64 12.77 -19.75
CA PHE A 247 5.48 11.58 -19.82
C PHE A 247 4.74 10.37 -19.24
N TYR A 248 5.13 9.18 -19.71
CA TYR A 248 4.63 7.89 -19.22
C TYR A 248 5.78 7.12 -18.58
N LYS A 249 5.56 6.57 -17.39
CA LYS A 249 6.51 5.73 -16.68
C LYS A 249 5.76 4.74 -15.79
N ALA A 250 5.68 3.51 -16.19
CA ALA A 250 4.88 2.49 -15.50
C ALA A 250 5.66 1.64 -14.49
N TYR A 251 7.00 1.73 -14.47
CA TYR A 251 7.84 0.91 -13.58
C TYR A 251 7.43 -0.59 -13.63
N ASN A 252 7.13 -1.17 -12.47
CA ASN A 252 6.80 -2.59 -12.35
C ASN A 252 5.46 -2.96 -12.99
N TYR A 253 4.57 -2.00 -13.25
CA TYR A 253 3.30 -2.29 -13.93
C TYR A 253 3.46 -2.91 -15.33
N GLU A 254 4.59 -2.70 -16.00
CA GLU A 254 4.86 -3.34 -17.30
C GLU A 254 5.43 -4.75 -17.15
N ARG A 255 6.24 -5.00 -16.12
CA ARG A 255 7.04 -6.24 -16.01
C ARG A 255 6.75 -7.04 -14.74
N GLY A 256 6.24 -6.39 -13.69
CA GLY A 256 6.18 -6.95 -12.34
C GLY A 256 7.56 -6.99 -11.67
N VAL A 257 7.56 -7.41 -10.43
CA VAL A 257 8.77 -7.79 -9.67
C VAL A 257 8.84 -9.31 -9.66
N TYR A 258 9.99 -9.89 -9.98
CA TYR A 258 10.24 -11.33 -10.05
C TYR A 258 10.75 -11.86 -8.72
#